data_61473b21c16bc3b5db702204a44e1a6d
#
_entry.id   61473b21c16bc3b5db702204a44e1a6d
#
_cell.length_a   1.000
_cell.length_b   1.000
_cell.length_c   1.000
_cell.angle_alpha   90.00
_cell.angle_beta   90.00
_cell.angle_gamma   90.00
#
_symmetry.space_group_name_H-M   'P 1'
#
loop_
_entity.id
_entity.type
_entity.pdbx_description
1 polymer ?
#
loop_
_entity_poly.entity_id
_entity_poly.type
_entity_poly.pdbx_seq_one_letter_code
_entity_poly.pdbx_strand_id
1 'polypeptide(L)'
;MMIQRSISVIITFLILLSMHSGCLGSDEGEIIRIAFKTQDDYKDVEANPQALADFVAQQSGWDVEIYPISSDVAAIEALRFGHADIAFLDGGSAWLSWQQHGFDAILADKKSDGSTFYVAAAWVLAESDIQSLDDLEGKDSCHTGWLKSAGMLMPMGYMIANGIVEVSGDNEDIGSLRTTIENHFGNTTIPSSGDTYYGYGGAFRCMTEGQGDVAFAKTSSYEDHCGGNDWCLDRSEYRMLDPYFGMVPSHPVMLNPKQVSPEKAAVITDALLALNTDSVGQSILHSVLNSDGLATVDTESHLGSYSTAISSIPGIEAYFEDKYGG
;
A
#
# COMPACT_ATOMS: atom_id res chain seq x y z
N MET A 1 8.28 82.68 44.68
CA MET A 1 7.98 81.57 45.59
C MET A 1 6.71 80.88 45.03
N MET A 2 6.72 79.59 44.75
CA MET A 2 5.66 78.79 44.12
C MET A 2 5.70 78.69 42.58
N ILE A 3 6.47 77.79 42.04
CA ILE A 3 6.17 77.00 40.83
C ILE A 3 6.98 75.70 40.97
N GLN A 4 6.43 74.66 41.50
CA GLN A 4 7.01 73.35 41.42
C GLN A 4 5.98 72.31 41.93
N ARG A 5 5.02 71.87 41.09
CA ARG A 5 4.18 70.65 41.27
C ARG A 5 3.26 70.54 40.06
N SER A 6 3.72 70.00 38.94
CA SER A 6 2.82 69.49 37.89
C SER A 6 3.56 68.75 36.76
N ILE A 7 4.62 68.01 37.06
CA ILE A 7 5.33 67.22 36.02
C ILE A 7 5.38 65.71 36.35
N SER A 8 4.80 65.31 37.47
CA SER A 8 4.98 63.90 37.93
C SER A 8 3.83 62.91 37.63
N VAL A 9 2.76 63.33 36.96
CA VAL A 9 1.57 62.49 36.74
C VAL A 9 1.44 62.01 35.27
N ILE A 10 2.19 62.55 34.32
CA ILE A 10 2.05 62.21 32.91
C ILE A 10 2.95 61.05 32.44
N ILE A 11 3.97 60.71 33.24
CA ILE A 11 4.92 59.64 32.85
C ILE A 11 4.43 58.20 33.26
N THR A 12 3.48 58.09 34.17
CA THR A 12 3.00 56.78 34.69
C THR A 12 1.89 56.18 33.84
N PHE A 13 1.32 56.92 32.85
CA PHE A 13 0.22 56.41 32.01
C PHE A 13 0.67 55.92 30.62
N LEU A 14 1.95 56.08 30.28
CA LEU A 14 2.51 55.64 28.98
C LEU A 14 3.21 54.31 29.02
N ILE A 15 3.33 53.62 30.17
CA ILE A 15 4.03 52.35 30.33
C ILE A 15 3.04 51.15 30.38
N LEU A 16 1.73 51.38 30.40
CA LEU A 16 0.71 50.32 30.48
C LEU A 16 0.04 49.95 29.16
N LEU A 17 0.52 50.50 28.01
CA LEU A 17 -0.04 50.17 26.69
C LEU A 17 0.88 49.34 25.78
N SER A 18 1.98 48.79 26.30
CA SER A 18 2.96 48.05 25.47
C SER A 18 3.08 46.55 25.79
N MET A 19 2.07 45.92 26.42
CA MET A 19 2.06 44.46 26.66
C MET A 19 0.82 43.81 26.10
N HIS A 20 0.38 44.17 24.91
CA HIS A 20 -0.54 43.36 24.10
C HIS A 20 0.00 43.26 22.67
N SER A 21 1.31 42.93 22.54
CA SER A 21 1.76 42.24 21.36
C SER A 21 1.37 40.75 21.56
N GLY A 22 0.09 40.50 21.53
CA GLY A 22 -0.38 39.15 21.23
C GLY A 22 0.26 38.79 19.89
N CYS A 23 1.03 37.73 19.86
CA CYS A 23 1.29 37.01 18.63
C CYS A 23 -0.08 36.81 17.96
N LEU A 24 -0.34 37.60 16.94
CA LEU A 24 -1.15 37.20 15.82
C LEU A 24 -0.33 36.07 15.18
N GLY A 25 -0.38 34.88 15.76
CA GLY A 25 -0.18 33.68 14.97
C GLY A 25 -1.18 33.85 13.84
N SER A 26 -0.71 33.91 12.63
CA SER A 26 -1.53 33.63 11.48
C SER A 26 -2.20 32.29 11.78
N ASP A 27 -3.52 32.29 11.99
CA ASP A 27 -4.34 31.13 11.69
C ASP A 27 -4.19 30.89 10.16
N GLU A 28 -3.05 30.38 9.74
CA GLU A 28 -3.01 29.57 8.55
C GLU A 28 -3.84 28.36 8.95
N GLY A 29 -5.06 28.28 8.46
CA GLY A 29 -5.99 27.22 8.75
C GLY A 29 -5.23 25.89 8.61
N GLU A 30 -5.38 25.03 9.60
CA GLU A 30 -4.71 23.73 9.61
C GLU A 30 -5.17 22.96 8.37
N ILE A 31 -4.24 22.74 7.43
CA ILE A 31 -4.50 22.12 6.13
C ILE A 31 -3.96 20.69 6.14
N ILE A 32 -4.77 19.74 5.68
CA ILE A 32 -4.35 18.37 5.38
C ILE A 32 -4.20 18.21 3.88
N ARG A 33 -3.05 17.75 3.40
CA ARG A 33 -2.78 17.45 2.00
C ARG A 33 -2.67 15.96 1.78
N ILE A 34 -3.54 15.43 0.91
CA ILE A 34 -3.60 14.00 0.57
C ILE A 34 -3.00 13.83 -0.83
N ALA A 35 -1.84 13.18 -0.93
CA ALA A 35 -1.33 12.78 -2.23
C ALA A 35 -2.18 11.65 -2.79
N PHE A 36 -2.81 11.89 -3.94
CA PHE A 36 -3.72 10.96 -4.56
C PHE A 36 -3.46 10.86 -6.06
N LYS A 37 -3.45 9.60 -6.57
CA LYS A 37 -3.21 9.33 -7.99
C LYS A 37 -4.42 9.75 -8.80
N THR A 38 -4.28 10.82 -9.57
CA THR A 38 -5.35 11.30 -10.46
C THR A 38 -5.30 10.52 -11.78
N GLN A 39 -6.46 10.06 -12.21
CA GLN A 39 -6.66 9.51 -13.56
C GLN A 39 -7.38 10.58 -14.40
N ASP A 40 -6.99 10.71 -15.67
CA ASP A 40 -7.54 11.74 -16.58
C ASP A 40 -9.05 11.64 -16.86
N ASP A 41 -9.67 10.51 -16.47
CA ASP A 41 -11.09 10.22 -16.69
C ASP A 41 -11.75 9.64 -15.44
N TYR A 42 -11.99 10.44 -14.41
CA TYR A 42 -12.99 10.07 -13.40
C TYR A 42 -14.39 10.22 -14.02
N LYS A 43 -14.84 9.16 -14.69
CA LYS A 43 -16.17 9.10 -15.33
C LYS A 43 -17.29 9.05 -14.31
N ASP A 44 -16.99 8.64 -13.07
CA ASP A 44 -17.91 8.56 -11.95
C ASP A 44 -17.58 9.65 -10.93
N VAL A 45 -18.57 10.48 -10.62
CA VAL A 45 -18.47 11.49 -9.55
C VAL A 45 -18.16 10.83 -8.20
N GLU A 46 -18.59 9.59 -8.01
CA GLU A 46 -18.38 8.82 -6.78
C GLU A 46 -16.92 8.33 -6.63
N ALA A 47 -16.17 8.18 -7.71
CA ALA A 47 -14.75 7.80 -7.71
C ALA A 47 -13.80 9.03 -7.60
N ASN A 48 -14.36 10.24 -7.45
CA ASN A 48 -13.56 11.44 -7.38
C ASN A 48 -12.86 11.57 -6.00
N PRO A 49 -11.53 11.70 -5.94
CA PRO A 49 -10.80 11.89 -4.68
C PRO A 49 -11.23 13.14 -3.90
N GLN A 50 -11.93 14.10 -4.52
CA GLN A 50 -12.50 15.24 -3.83
C GLN A 50 -13.55 14.81 -2.78
N ALA A 51 -14.30 13.74 -3.02
CA ALA A 51 -15.24 13.20 -2.04
C ALA A 51 -14.53 12.75 -0.74
N LEU A 52 -13.33 12.17 -0.86
CA LEU A 52 -12.50 11.83 0.29
C LEU A 52 -12.03 13.09 1.01
N ALA A 53 -11.55 14.09 0.28
CA ALA A 53 -11.10 15.37 0.88
C ALA A 53 -12.23 16.07 1.63
N ASP A 54 -13.40 16.17 1.03
CA ASP A 54 -14.58 16.82 1.63
C ASP A 54 -15.03 16.07 2.92
N PHE A 55 -15.01 14.74 2.89
CA PHE A 55 -15.31 13.93 4.08
C PHE A 55 -14.30 14.15 5.20
N VAL A 56 -12.99 14.07 4.89
CA VAL A 56 -11.93 14.28 5.88
C VAL A 56 -12.00 15.70 6.45
N ALA A 57 -12.28 16.72 5.62
CA ALA A 57 -12.47 18.09 6.08
C ALA A 57 -13.65 18.22 7.05
N GLN A 58 -14.77 17.55 6.74
CA GLN A 58 -15.93 17.53 7.65
C GLN A 58 -15.64 16.86 8.99
N GLN A 59 -14.88 15.78 9.00
CA GLN A 59 -14.56 15.02 10.23
C GLN A 59 -13.49 15.72 11.07
N SER A 60 -12.46 16.25 10.43
CA SER A 60 -11.34 16.91 11.11
C SER A 60 -11.63 18.35 11.54
N GLY A 61 -12.50 19.04 10.81
CA GLY A 61 -12.70 20.49 10.93
C GLY A 61 -11.57 21.33 10.35
N TRP A 62 -10.63 20.70 9.61
CA TRP A 62 -9.51 21.33 8.94
C TRP A 62 -9.77 21.44 7.43
N ASP A 63 -9.07 22.33 6.75
CA ASP A 63 -9.09 22.38 5.29
C ASP A 63 -8.36 21.16 4.73
N VAL A 64 -8.90 20.55 3.65
CA VAL A 64 -8.28 19.37 3.03
C VAL A 64 -8.12 19.59 1.53
N GLU A 65 -6.94 19.32 1.03
CA GLU A 65 -6.57 19.47 -0.38
C GLU A 65 -6.07 18.15 -0.94
N ILE A 66 -6.49 17.82 -2.16
CA ILE A 66 -5.88 16.74 -2.94
C ILE A 66 -4.63 17.28 -3.62
N TYR A 67 -3.49 16.66 -3.32
CA TYR A 67 -2.24 16.87 -4.05
C TYR A 67 -2.16 15.83 -5.19
N PRO A 68 -2.35 16.24 -6.45
CA PRO A 68 -2.40 15.30 -7.56
C PRO A 68 -1.03 14.72 -7.87
N ILE A 69 -0.95 13.41 -7.97
CA ILE A 69 0.26 12.68 -8.35
C ILE A 69 -0.01 11.77 -9.54
N SER A 70 1.06 11.44 -10.28
CA SER A 70 0.99 10.53 -11.44
C SER A 70 1.59 9.14 -11.18
N SER A 71 2.35 8.99 -10.07
CA SER A 71 3.06 7.75 -9.74
C SER A 71 3.32 7.64 -8.24
N ASP A 72 3.67 6.45 -7.78
CA ASP A 72 4.07 6.21 -6.38
C ASP A 72 5.38 6.94 -6.05
N VAL A 73 6.30 7.10 -7.02
CA VAL A 73 7.49 7.95 -6.89
C VAL A 73 7.10 9.38 -6.52
N ALA A 74 6.16 9.97 -7.28
CA ALA A 74 5.68 11.31 -7.00
C ALA A 74 5.01 11.42 -5.62
N ALA A 75 4.35 10.34 -5.15
CA ALA A 75 3.78 10.29 -3.79
C ALA A 75 4.88 10.30 -2.72
N ILE A 76 5.90 9.46 -2.87
CA ILE A 76 7.05 9.40 -1.94
C ILE A 76 7.74 10.76 -1.87
N GLU A 77 8.01 11.39 -3.01
CA GLU A 77 8.62 12.72 -3.07
C GLU A 77 7.72 13.80 -2.44
N ALA A 78 6.40 13.73 -2.68
CA ALA A 78 5.47 14.67 -2.05
C ALA A 78 5.49 14.57 -0.51
N LEU A 79 5.53 13.36 0.05
CA LEU A 79 5.69 13.13 1.50
C LEU A 79 7.06 13.58 2.00
N ARG A 80 8.12 13.28 1.23
CA ARG A 80 9.51 13.59 1.60
C ARG A 80 9.72 15.09 1.78
N PHE A 81 9.18 15.89 0.86
CA PHE A 81 9.35 17.34 0.85
C PHE A 81 8.22 18.12 1.54
N GLY A 82 7.25 17.41 2.15
CA GLY A 82 6.13 18.05 2.86
C GLY A 82 5.12 18.74 1.93
N HIS A 83 5.06 18.33 0.66
CA HIS A 83 4.02 18.77 -0.28
C HIS A 83 2.69 18.08 -0.03
N ALA A 84 2.74 16.89 0.56
CA ALA A 84 1.58 16.17 1.07
C ALA A 84 1.87 15.65 2.48
N ASP A 85 0.81 15.47 3.27
CA ASP A 85 0.89 14.95 4.62
C ASP A 85 0.75 13.43 4.65
N ILE A 86 -0.12 12.89 3.80
CA ILE A 86 -0.34 11.45 3.66
C ILE A 86 -0.42 11.03 2.19
N ALA A 87 -0.13 9.74 1.95
CA ALA A 87 -0.35 9.08 0.67
C ALA A 87 -0.81 7.63 0.87
N PHE A 88 -1.67 7.14 -0.04
CA PHE A 88 -2.03 5.73 -0.15
C PHE A 88 -1.03 5.07 -1.10
N LEU A 89 -0.22 4.14 -0.59
CA LEU A 89 0.84 3.49 -1.36
C LEU A 89 0.58 1.99 -1.50
N ASP A 90 1.13 1.38 -2.56
CA ASP A 90 1.20 -0.07 -2.64
C ASP A 90 2.25 -0.65 -1.68
N GLY A 91 2.24 -1.97 -1.47
CA GLY A 91 3.15 -2.62 -0.51
C GLY A 91 4.63 -2.41 -0.84
N GLY A 92 5.01 -2.37 -2.13
CA GLY A 92 6.40 -2.18 -2.55
C GLY A 92 6.89 -0.75 -2.33
N SER A 93 6.11 0.24 -2.75
CA SER A 93 6.43 1.66 -2.56
C SER A 93 6.38 2.07 -1.09
N ALA A 94 5.44 1.52 -0.32
CA ALA A 94 5.37 1.73 1.13
C ALA A 94 6.61 1.14 1.84
N TRP A 95 6.98 -0.09 1.51
CA TRP A 95 8.17 -0.73 2.05
C TRP A 95 9.43 0.10 1.78
N LEU A 96 9.61 0.54 0.53
CA LEU A 96 10.77 1.36 0.16
C LEU A 96 10.80 2.69 0.91
N SER A 97 9.66 3.39 0.99
CA SER A 97 9.54 4.68 1.67
C SER A 97 9.86 4.57 3.18
N TRP A 98 9.46 3.44 3.81
CA TRP A 98 9.86 3.11 5.17
C TRP A 98 11.37 2.88 5.29
N GLN A 99 11.94 1.99 4.45
CA GLN A 99 13.35 1.62 4.52
C GLN A 99 14.29 2.81 4.24
N GLN A 100 14.01 3.60 3.21
CA GLN A 100 14.91 4.68 2.79
C GLN A 100 14.69 6.00 3.53
N HIS A 101 13.44 6.31 3.89
CA HIS A 101 13.09 7.63 4.41
C HIS A 101 12.57 7.59 5.84
N GLY A 102 12.28 6.40 6.39
CA GLY A 102 11.71 6.23 7.73
C GLY A 102 10.28 6.75 7.82
N PHE A 103 9.47 6.57 6.75
CA PHE A 103 8.06 6.93 6.78
C PHE A 103 7.27 5.92 7.60
N ASP A 104 6.17 6.37 8.20
CA ASP A 104 5.31 5.56 9.03
C ASP A 104 4.02 5.19 8.30
N ALA A 105 3.60 3.92 8.45
CA ALA A 105 2.27 3.46 8.12
C ALA A 105 1.35 3.72 9.33
N ILE A 106 0.31 4.54 9.16
CA ILE A 106 -0.63 4.86 10.23
C ILE A 106 -1.92 4.05 10.16
N LEU A 107 -2.35 3.75 8.96
CA LEU A 107 -3.54 2.95 8.64
C LEU A 107 -3.20 2.02 7.47
N ALA A 108 -4.00 0.98 7.29
CA ALA A 108 -3.98 0.15 6.10
C ALA A 108 -5.39 -0.30 5.71
N ASP A 109 -5.56 -0.65 4.45
CA ASP A 109 -6.77 -1.26 3.94
C ASP A 109 -7.15 -2.48 4.78
N LYS A 110 -8.38 -2.52 5.22
CA LYS A 110 -8.97 -3.64 5.94
C LYS A 110 -9.81 -4.49 4.99
N LYS A 111 -9.62 -5.79 5.05
CA LYS A 111 -10.44 -6.77 4.34
C LYS A 111 -11.74 -7.04 5.09
N SER A 112 -12.69 -7.69 4.45
CA SER A 112 -13.99 -8.04 5.03
C SER A 112 -13.88 -8.91 6.30
N ASP A 113 -12.81 -9.71 6.43
CA ASP A 113 -12.49 -10.49 7.63
C ASP A 113 -11.79 -9.69 8.73
N GLY A 114 -11.54 -8.41 8.50
CA GLY A 114 -10.88 -7.48 9.42
C GLY A 114 -9.36 -7.46 9.33
N SER A 115 -8.74 -8.33 8.52
CA SER A 115 -7.28 -8.36 8.34
C SER A 115 -6.79 -7.16 7.52
N THR A 116 -5.54 -6.73 7.79
CA THR A 116 -4.81 -5.72 7.00
C THR A 116 -3.73 -6.34 6.13
N PHE A 117 -3.86 -7.62 5.83
CA PHE A 117 -2.96 -8.39 4.96
C PHE A 117 -3.74 -9.49 4.26
N TYR A 118 -3.13 -10.06 3.24
CA TYR A 118 -3.59 -11.28 2.59
C TYR A 118 -2.42 -12.26 2.49
N VAL A 119 -2.73 -13.54 2.32
CA VAL A 119 -1.73 -14.61 2.35
C VAL A 119 -1.48 -15.12 0.94
N ALA A 120 -0.21 -15.26 0.57
CA ALA A 120 0.22 -15.85 -0.70
C ALA A 120 0.33 -17.37 -0.59
N ALA A 121 -0.16 -18.08 -1.59
CA ALA A 121 -0.15 -19.55 -1.65
C ALA A 121 0.14 -20.07 -3.07
N ALA A 122 0.59 -21.32 -3.14
CA ALA A 122 0.60 -22.11 -4.37
C ALA A 122 -0.70 -22.94 -4.43
N TRP A 123 -1.42 -22.80 -5.52
CA TRP A 123 -2.64 -23.55 -5.82
C TRP A 123 -2.36 -24.60 -6.87
N VAL A 124 -2.91 -25.79 -6.69
CA VAL A 124 -2.88 -26.89 -7.65
C VAL A 124 -4.26 -27.53 -7.76
N LEU A 125 -4.52 -28.29 -8.83
CA LEU A 125 -5.72 -29.10 -8.91
C LEU A 125 -5.67 -30.21 -7.85
N ALA A 126 -6.82 -30.58 -7.29
CA ALA A 126 -6.91 -31.59 -6.22
C ALA A 126 -6.35 -32.94 -6.62
N GLU A 127 -6.53 -33.35 -7.90
CA GLU A 127 -6.04 -34.59 -8.47
C GLU A 127 -4.56 -34.57 -8.90
N SER A 128 -3.88 -33.39 -8.80
CA SER A 128 -2.46 -33.23 -9.15
C SER A 128 -1.56 -34.13 -8.29
N ASP A 129 -0.50 -34.68 -8.89
CA ASP A 129 0.55 -35.42 -8.20
C ASP A 129 1.50 -34.56 -7.36
N ILE A 130 1.44 -33.25 -7.52
CA ILE A 130 2.24 -32.24 -6.75
C ILE A 130 1.75 -32.22 -5.31
N GLN A 131 2.55 -32.62 -4.32
CA GLN A 131 2.16 -32.68 -2.91
C GLN A 131 2.84 -31.64 -2.03
N SER A 132 3.97 -31.09 -2.50
CA SER A 132 4.79 -30.14 -1.77
C SER A 132 5.39 -29.09 -2.71
N LEU A 133 6.04 -28.07 -2.16
CA LEU A 133 6.76 -27.08 -2.94
C LEU A 133 7.97 -27.66 -3.66
N ASP A 134 8.58 -28.73 -3.12
CA ASP A 134 9.72 -29.41 -3.76
C ASP A 134 9.32 -30.14 -5.06
N ASP A 135 8.04 -30.48 -5.22
CA ASP A 135 7.54 -31.14 -6.43
C ASP A 135 7.31 -30.16 -7.59
N LEU A 136 7.56 -28.85 -7.38
CA LEU A 136 7.32 -27.79 -8.37
C LEU A 136 8.43 -27.68 -9.41
N GLU A 137 9.61 -28.28 -9.18
CA GLU A 137 10.70 -28.26 -10.16
C GLU A 137 10.26 -28.92 -11.48
N GLY A 138 10.44 -28.17 -12.57
CA GLY A 138 10.07 -28.60 -13.92
C GLY A 138 8.56 -28.61 -14.21
N LYS A 139 7.70 -28.22 -13.27
CA LYS A 139 6.25 -28.07 -13.50
C LYS A 139 5.96 -26.73 -14.18
N ASP A 140 4.85 -26.64 -14.88
CA ASP A 140 4.42 -25.41 -15.55
C ASP A 140 3.75 -24.46 -14.55
N SER A 141 4.16 -23.16 -14.56
CA SER A 141 3.71 -22.19 -13.55
C SER A 141 2.88 -21.04 -14.12
N CYS A 142 1.86 -20.63 -13.36
CA CYS A 142 1.00 -19.48 -13.64
C CYS A 142 1.20 -18.39 -12.60
N HIS A 143 1.69 -17.23 -13.02
CA HIS A 143 1.93 -16.05 -12.19
C HIS A 143 0.88 -14.97 -12.46
N THR A 144 0.66 -14.06 -11.51
CA THR A 144 -0.31 -12.96 -11.65
C THR A 144 0.21 -11.80 -12.51
N GLY A 145 1.47 -11.84 -12.89
CA GLY A 145 2.18 -10.80 -13.64
C GLY A 145 3.55 -10.51 -13.03
N TRP A 146 4.38 -9.80 -13.79
CA TRP A 146 5.75 -9.49 -13.40
C TRP A 146 5.81 -8.68 -12.11
N LEU A 147 6.59 -9.14 -11.13
CA LEU A 147 6.84 -8.53 -9.82
C LEU A 147 5.58 -8.26 -8.97
N LYS A 148 4.49 -8.99 -9.20
CA LYS A 148 3.32 -8.94 -8.33
C LYS A 148 3.58 -9.68 -7.02
N SER A 149 3.16 -9.09 -5.89
CA SER A 149 3.52 -9.57 -4.56
C SER A 149 3.14 -11.03 -4.31
N ALA A 150 1.84 -11.39 -4.22
CA ALA A 150 1.45 -12.77 -3.89
C ALA A 150 1.59 -13.75 -5.06
N GLY A 151 1.64 -13.26 -6.30
CA GLY A 151 1.77 -14.13 -7.49
C GLY A 151 3.20 -14.37 -7.95
N MET A 152 4.18 -13.66 -7.37
CA MET A 152 5.58 -13.83 -7.77
C MET A 152 6.57 -13.54 -6.62
N LEU A 153 6.58 -12.31 -6.05
CA LEU A 153 7.62 -11.93 -5.11
C LEU A 153 7.62 -12.79 -3.84
N MET A 154 6.45 -12.99 -3.23
CA MET A 154 6.35 -13.82 -2.02
C MET A 154 6.67 -15.30 -2.28
N PRO A 155 6.10 -15.95 -3.30
CA PRO A 155 6.45 -17.32 -3.63
C PRO A 155 7.94 -17.51 -3.92
N MET A 156 8.48 -16.69 -4.81
CA MET A 156 9.89 -16.83 -5.20
C MET A 156 10.83 -16.48 -4.05
N GLY A 157 10.56 -15.39 -3.32
CA GLY A 157 11.37 -15.03 -2.16
C GLY A 157 11.37 -16.10 -1.09
N TYR A 158 10.21 -16.70 -0.79
CA TYR A 158 10.11 -17.84 0.12
C TYR A 158 10.92 -19.05 -0.37
N MET A 159 10.73 -19.47 -1.63
CA MET A 159 11.38 -20.65 -2.18
C MET A 159 12.91 -20.45 -2.28
N ILE A 160 13.38 -19.27 -2.67
CA ILE A 160 14.81 -18.94 -2.69
C ILE A 160 15.39 -18.94 -1.26
N ALA A 161 14.74 -18.28 -0.31
CA ALA A 161 15.20 -18.20 1.08
C ALA A 161 15.33 -19.58 1.75
N ASN A 162 14.48 -20.53 1.35
CA ASN A 162 14.45 -21.88 1.90
C ASN A 162 15.26 -22.90 1.05
N GLY A 163 15.96 -22.45 0.00
CA GLY A 163 16.80 -23.29 -0.84
C GLY A 163 16.03 -24.28 -1.74
N ILE A 164 14.73 -24.05 -1.94
CA ILE A 164 13.89 -24.82 -2.88
C ILE A 164 14.22 -24.40 -4.31
N VAL A 165 14.49 -23.11 -4.52
CA VAL A 165 14.89 -22.53 -5.81
C VAL A 165 16.27 -21.93 -5.69
N GLU A 166 17.15 -22.27 -6.60
CA GLU A 166 18.49 -21.70 -6.70
C GLU A 166 18.51 -20.51 -7.67
N VAL A 167 19.08 -19.37 -7.23
CA VAL A 167 19.16 -18.17 -8.06
C VAL A 167 20.03 -18.42 -9.28
N SER A 168 19.54 -18.12 -10.46
CA SER A 168 20.24 -18.23 -11.74
C SER A 168 20.55 -16.83 -12.28
N GLY A 169 21.83 -16.45 -12.22
CA GLY A 169 22.30 -15.14 -12.69
C GLY A 169 22.95 -14.29 -11.62
N ASP A 170 22.89 -12.97 -11.79
CA ASP A 170 23.49 -12.00 -10.87
C ASP A 170 22.50 -11.68 -9.74
N ASN A 171 22.93 -11.80 -8.49
CA ASN A 171 22.11 -11.49 -7.32
C ASN A 171 21.74 -10.00 -7.18
N GLU A 172 22.46 -9.12 -7.88
CA GLU A 172 22.20 -7.68 -7.87
C GLU A 172 21.30 -7.24 -9.06
N ASP A 173 20.89 -8.16 -9.93
CA ASP A 173 20.07 -7.89 -11.10
C ASP A 173 18.67 -8.51 -10.97
N ILE A 174 17.62 -7.69 -10.97
CA ILE A 174 16.22 -8.13 -10.96
C ILE A 174 15.86 -9.00 -12.17
N GLY A 175 16.56 -8.85 -13.29
CA GLY A 175 16.42 -9.70 -14.47
C GLY A 175 16.73 -11.17 -14.19
N SER A 176 17.62 -11.43 -13.23
CA SER A 176 17.96 -12.78 -12.78
C SER A 176 16.77 -13.53 -12.14
N LEU A 177 15.77 -12.81 -11.59
CA LEU A 177 14.55 -13.45 -11.12
C LEU A 177 13.80 -14.17 -12.26
N ARG A 178 13.72 -13.54 -13.44
CA ARG A 178 13.09 -14.18 -14.62
C ARG A 178 13.83 -15.44 -15.02
N THR A 179 15.14 -15.37 -15.16
CA THR A 179 15.99 -16.53 -15.50
C THR A 179 15.88 -17.63 -14.44
N THR A 180 15.80 -17.25 -13.16
CA THR A 180 15.59 -18.18 -12.05
C THR A 180 14.27 -18.94 -12.18
N ILE A 181 13.17 -18.20 -12.45
CA ILE A 181 11.85 -18.82 -12.67
C ILE A 181 11.88 -19.75 -13.89
N GLU A 182 12.40 -19.30 -15.01
CA GLU A 182 12.48 -20.07 -16.27
C GLU A 182 13.37 -21.32 -16.16
N ASN A 183 14.37 -21.31 -15.27
CA ASN A 183 15.23 -22.47 -15.03
C ASN A 183 14.64 -23.48 -14.03
N HIS A 184 13.82 -23.02 -13.08
CA HIS A 184 13.21 -23.87 -12.07
C HIS A 184 11.92 -24.55 -12.58
N PHE A 185 11.08 -23.80 -13.28
CA PHE A 185 9.81 -24.29 -13.81
C PHE A 185 9.98 -24.78 -15.27
N GLY A 186 9.00 -25.53 -15.77
CA GLY A 186 8.91 -25.95 -17.17
C GLY A 186 8.54 -24.77 -18.07
N ASN A 187 7.24 -24.59 -18.33
CA ASN A 187 6.76 -23.37 -18.96
C ASN A 187 6.30 -22.38 -17.87
N THR A 188 6.53 -21.09 -18.12
CA THR A 188 6.16 -20.04 -17.18
C THR A 188 5.21 -19.04 -17.84
N THR A 189 4.00 -18.91 -17.29
CA THR A 189 3.06 -17.86 -17.72
C THR A 189 3.20 -16.66 -16.81
N ILE A 190 3.85 -15.60 -17.31
CA ILE A 190 4.03 -14.30 -16.63
C ILE A 190 3.35 -13.22 -17.48
N PRO A 191 2.04 -13.01 -17.30
CA PRO A 191 1.26 -12.15 -18.18
C PRO A 191 1.50 -10.67 -17.94
N SER A 192 1.23 -9.86 -18.97
CA SER A 192 1.16 -8.41 -18.88
C SER A 192 -0.26 -7.93 -18.60
N SER A 193 -0.41 -6.68 -18.17
CA SER A 193 -1.74 -6.08 -17.96
C SER A 193 -2.56 -6.12 -19.25
N GLY A 194 -3.79 -6.60 -19.17
CA GLY A 194 -4.68 -6.80 -20.32
C GLY A 194 -4.69 -8.21 -20.90
N ASP A 195 -3.72 -9.06 -20.55
CA ASP A 195 -3.73 -10.47 -20.96
C ASP A 195 -4.79 -11.27 -20.20
N THR A 196 -5.29 -12.35 -20.82
CA THR A 196 -6.34 -13.22 -20.25
C THR A 196 -5.97 -13.78 -18.89
N TYR A 197 -4.68 -14.09 -18.68
CA TYR A 197 -4.19 -14.72 -17.45
C TYR A 197 -3.59 -13.72 -16.45
N TYR A 198 -3.79 -12.40 -16.66
CA TYR A 198 -3.29 -11.39 -15.73
C TYR A 198 -4.12 -11.30 -14.45
N GLY A 199 -3.43 -11.04 -13.33
CA GLY A 199 -4.03 -10.88 -12.01
C GLY A 199 -4.38 -12.22 -11.35
N TYR A 200 -5.01 -12.17 -10.17
CA TYR A 200 -5.30 -13.36 -9.37
C TYR A 200 -6.26 -14.31 -10.08
N GLY A 201 -7.37 -13.80 -10.62
CA GLY A 201 -8.31 -14.59 -11.39
C GLY A 201 -7.68 -15.17 -12.65
N GLY A 202 -6.80 -14.41 -13.31
CA GLY A 202 -6.09 -14.83 -14.50
C GLY A 202 -5.10 -15.98 -14.24
N ALA A 203 -4.28 -15.90 -13.18
CA ALA A 203 -3.37 -16.98 -12.80
C ALA A 203 -4.14 -18.26 -12.41
N PHE A 204 -5.24 -18.10 -11.68
CA PHE A 204 -6.11 -19.21 -11.30
C PHE A 204 -6.75 -19.88 -12.52
N ARG A 205 -7.23 -19.07 -13.49
CA ARG A 205 -7.77 -19.52 -14.76
C ARG A 205 -6.72 -20.23 -15.61
N CYS A 206 -5.49 -19.73 -15.68
CA CYS A 206 -4.36 -20.34 -16.36
C CYS A 206 -4.15 -21.79 -15.92
N MET A 207 -4.13 -22.04 -14.61
CA MET A 207 -4.03 -23.40 -14.05
C MET A 207 -5.28 -24.24 -14.37
N THR A 208 -6.47 -23.68 -14.18
CA THR A 208 -7.74 -24.40 -14.42
C THR A 208 -7.91 -24.84 -15.87
N GLU A 209 -7.47 -23.99 -16.82
CA GLU A 209 -7.51 -24.31 -18.27
C GLU A 209 -6.33 -25.19 -18.73
N GLY A 210 -5.48 -25.67 -17.80
CA GLY A 210 -4.38 -26.60 -18.09
C GLY A 210 -3.19 -25.93 -18.81
N GLN A 211 -3.02 -24.61 -18.64
CA GLN A 211 -1.86 -23.89 -19.15
C GLN A 211 -0.69 -23.88 -18.15
N GLY A 212 -0.90 -24.41 -16.95
CA GLY A 212 0.10 -24.61 -15.94
C GLY A 212 -0.39 -25.58 -14.86
N ASP A 213 0.55 -26.18 -14.15
CA ASP A 213 0.31 -27.17 -13.09
C ASP A 213 0.06 -26.49 -11.73
N VAL A 214 0.62 -25.29 -11.55
CA VAL A 214 0.56 -24.50 -10.31
C VAL A 214 0.20 -23.04 -10.61
N ALA A 215 -0.67 -22.46 -9.77
CA ALA A 215 -0.95 -21.03 -9.79
C ALA A 215 -0.49 -20.38 -8.48
N PHE A 216 0.30 -19.32 -8.58
CA PHE A 216 0.69 -18.51 -7.44
C PHE A 216 -0.30 -17.36 -7.28
N ALA A 217 -1.05 -17.38 -6.18
CA ALA A 217 -2.10 -16.40 -5.93
C ALA A 217 -2.35 -16.26 -4.42
N LYS A 218 -3.31 -15.39 -4.04
CA LYS A 218 -3.72 -15.28 -2.64
C LYS A 218 -4.64 -16.45 -2.24
N THR A 219 -4.67 -16.77 -0.94
CA THR A 219 -5.49 -17.87 -0.41
C THR A 219 -6.99 -17.70 -0.67
N SER A 220 -7.49 -16.47 -0.83
CA SER A 220 -8.90 -16.16 -1.14
C SER A 220 -9.21 -16.10 -2.64
N SER A 221 -8.26 -16.53 -3.51
CA SER A 221 -8.45 -16.36 -4.98
C SER A 221 -9.65 -17.11 -5.54
N TYR A 222 -9.98 -18.27 -4.99
CA TYR A 222 -11.18 -19.01 -5.40
C TYR A 222 -12.45 -18.22 -5.07
N GLU A 223 -12.59 -17.78 -3.83
CA GLU A 223 -13.76 -17.07 -3.32
C GLU A 223 -13.97 -15.75 -4.06
N ASP A 224 -12.86 -15.05 -4.38
CA ASP A 224 -12.91 -13.74 -5.01
C ASP A 224 -13.17 -13.80 -6.52
N HIS A 225 -12.80 -14.89 -7.21
CA HIS A 225 -12.77 -14.93 -8.68
C HIS A 225 -13.55 -16.06 -9.33
N CYS A 226 -13.98 -17.09 -8.57
CA CYS A 226 -14.70 -18.22 -9.16
C CYS A 226 -16.22 -18.05 -9.18
N GLY A 227 -16.78 -17.16 -8.41
CA GLY A 227 -18.22 -16.93 -8.37
C GLY A 227 -18.80 -16.54 -9.73
N GLY A 228 -19.52 -17.48 -10.40
CA GLY A 228 -20.21 -17.21 -11.67
C GLY A 228 -19.34 -17.23 -12.92
N ASN A 229 -18.11 -17.69 -12.84
CA ASN A 229 -17.23 -17.88 -13.99
C ASN A 229 -17.24 -19.33 -14.50
N ASP A 230 -17.60 -19.52 -15.77
CA ASP A 230 -17.74 -20.84 -16.41
C ASP A 230 -16.43 -21.64 -16.51
N TRP A 231 -15.27 -20.97 -16.37
CA TRP A 231 -13.96 -21.61 -16.40
C TRP A 231 -13.55 -22.21 -15.05
N CYS A 232 -14.22 -21.87 -13.95
CA CYS A 232 -13.93 -22.44 -12.64
C CYS A 232 -14.56 -23.81 -12.45
N LEU A 233 -13.82 -24.70 -11.80
CA LEU A 233 -14.30 -25.97 -11.28
C LEU A 233 -14.90 -25.77 -9.87
N ASP A 234 -15.45 -26.84 -9.28
CA ASP A 234 -15.90 -26.81 -7.90
C ASP A 234 -14.74 -26.58 -6.92
N ARG A 235 -14.99 -25.95 -5.76
CA ARG A 235 -13.96 -25.66 -4.75
C ARG A 235 -13.13 -26.87 -4.34
N SER A 236 -13.77 -28.07 -4.31
CA SER A 236 -13.14 -29.34 -3.96
C SER A 236 -12.12 -29.83 -4.99
N GLU A 237 -12.16 -29.30 -6.21
CA GLU A 237 -11.21 -29.64 -7.29
C GLU A 237 -9.87 -28.86 -7.17
N TYR A 238 -9.74 -28.00 -6.15
CA TYR A 238 -8.55 -27.22 -5.91
C TYR A 238 -8.02 -27.43 -4.50
N ARG A 239 -6.71 -27.40 -4.34
CA ARG A 239 -6.05 -27.35 -3.04
C ARG A 239 -4.85 -26.41 -3.06
N MET A 240 -4.47 -25.95 -1.90
CA MET A 240 -3.25 -25.17 -1.68
C MET A 240 -2.16 -26.10 -1.13
N LEU A 241 -0.91 -25.81 -1.50
CA LEU A 241 0.26 -26.46 -0.92
C LEU A 241 0.66 -25.79 0.38
N ASP A 242 1.10 -26.58 1.33
CA ASP A 242 1.75 -26.12 2.55
C ASP A 242 3.29 -26.16 2.39
N PRO A 243 4.01 -25.21 3.01
CA PRO A 243 3.52 -24.03 3.74
C PRO A 243 3.10 -22.89 2.82
N TYR A 244 2.26 -21.97 3.31
CA TYR A 244 1.97 -20.72 2.63
C TYR A 244 3.19 -19.79 2.64
N PHE A 245 3.27 -18.88 1.66
CA PHE A 245 4.45 -18.01 1.47
C PHE A 245 4.51 -16.80 2.39
N GLY A 246 3.52 -16.62 3.25
CA GLY A 246 3.48 -15.53 4.21
C GLY A 246 2.47 -14.43 3.86
N MET A 247 2.51 -13.39 4.66
CA MET A 247 1.57 -12.27 4.61
C MET A 247 2.08 -11.16 3.70
N VAL A 248 1.20 -10.70 2.82
CA VAL A 248 1.40 -9.50 2.00
C VAL A 248 0.63 -8.36 2.65
N PRO A 249 1.26 -7.20 2.94
CA PRO A 249 0.57 -6.05 3.49
C PRO A 249 -0.50 -5.54 2.51
N SER A 250 -1.66 -5.18 3.02
CA SER A 250 -2.62 -4.38 2.26
C SER A 250 -2.10 -2.95 2.11
N HIS A 251 -2.72 -2.15 1.23
CA HIS A 251 -2.21 -0.81 0.93
C HIS A 251 -2.25 0.08 2.18
N PRO A 252 -1.09 0.58 2.66
CA PRO A 252 -1.06 1.46 3.81
C PRO A 252 -1.25 2.93 3.44
N VAL A 253 -1.73 3.69 4.42
CA VAL A 253 -1.66 5.15 4.44
C VAL A 253 -0.34 5.53 5.11
N MET A 254 0.56 6.11 4.32
CA MET A 254 1.91 6.49 4.76
C MET A 254 1.99 7.98 5.06
N LEU A 255 2.82 8.35 6.03
CA LEU A 255 3.21 9.73 6.31
C LEU A 255 4.71 9.85 6.60
N ASN A 256 5.24 11.07 6.48
CA ASN A 256 6.59 11.40 6.91
C ASN A 256 6.58 12.01 8.32
N PRO A 257 7.05 11.29 9.36
CA PRO A 257 7.01 11.79 10.74
C PRO A 257 7.92 13.01 11.00
N LYS A 258 8.79 13.37 10.03
CA LYS A 258 9.59 14.59 10.08
C LYS A 258 8.83 15.83 9.57
N GLN A 259 7.74 15.63 8.83
CA GLN A 259 6.92 16.69 8.23
C GLN A 259 5.56 16.83 8.91
N VAL A 260 5.02 15.74 9.43
CA VAL A 260 3.69 15.68 10.05
C VAL A 260 3.84 15.52 11.56
N SER A 261 3.28 16.46 12.33
CA SER A 261 3.33 16.37 13.79
C SER A 261 2.45 15.23 14.31
N PRO A 262 2.74 14.69 15.51
CA PRO A 262 1.91 13.64 16.11
C PRO A 262 0.44 14.07 16.29
N GLU A 263 0.19 15.34 16.60
CA GLU A 263 -1.15 15.90 16.75
C GLU A 263 -1.89 15.89 15.40
N LYS A 264 -1.23 16.33 14.32
CA LYS A 264 -1.79 16.29 12.98
C LYS A 264 -2.03 14.86 12.50
N ALA A 265 -1.10 13.96 12.75
CA ALA A 265 -1.24 12.54 12.44
C ALA A 265 -2.46 11.92 13.14
N ALA A 266 -2.71 12.25 14.42
CA ALA A 266 -3.87 11.79 15.16
C ALA A 266 -5.19 12.31 14.53
N VAL A 267 -5.26 13.60 14.19
CA VAL A 267 -6.44 14.19 13.52
C VAL A 267 -6.73 13.50 12.18
N ILE A 268 -5.71 13.27 11.37
CA ILE A 268 -5.83 12.57 10.09
C ILE A 268 -6.32 11.14 10.30
N THR A 269 -5.72 10.43 11.26
CA THR A 269 -6.07 9.03 11.58
C THR A 269 -7.53 8.92 12.01
N ASP A 270 -7.98 9.78 12.93
CA ASP A 270 -9.36 9.76 13.43
C ASP A 270 -10.37 10.09 12.32
N ALA A 271 -10.07 11.09 11.48
CA ALA A 271 -10.92 11.47 10.36
C ALA A 271 -11.04 10.35 9.31
N LEU A 272 -9.95 9.66 9.00
CA LEU A 272 -9.97 8.52 8.07
C LEU A 272 -10.67 7.30 8.66
N LEU A 273 -10.52 7.01 9.96
CA LEU A 273 -11.22 5.91 10.62
C LEU A 273 -12.74 6.13 10.67
N ALA A 274 -13.21 7.37 10.66
CA ALA A 274 -14.64 7.69 10.59
C ALA A 274 -15.30 7.17 9.31
N LEU A 275 -14.55 6.98 8.21
CA LEU A 275 -15.04 6.34 6.98
C LEU A 275 -15.68 4.97 7.25
N ASN A 276 -15.17 4.22 8.22
CA ASN A 276 -15.66 2.86 8.53
C ASN A 276 -17.08 2.82 9.05
N THR A 277 -17.57 3.87 9.67
CA THR A 277 -18.83 3.88 10.43
C THR A 277 -19.90 4.79 9.84
N ASP A 278 -19.53 5.70 8.96
CA ASP A 278 -20.41 6.60 8.25
C ASP A 278 -20.85 6.01 6.90
N SER A 279 -22.13 6.15 6.53
CA SER A 279 -22.65 5.58 5.28
C SER A 279 -22.06 6.24 4.02
N VAL A 280 -21.77 7.55 4.06
CA VAL A 280 -21.06 8.25 2.99
C VAL A 280 -19.61 7.82 2.96
N GLY A 281 -18.98 7.67 4.14
CA GLY A 281 -17.62 7.15 4.30
C GLY A 281 -17.46 5.76 3.70
N GLN A 282 -18.40 4.84 3.92
CA GLN A 282 -18.39 3.51 3.31
C GLN A 282 -18.50 3.56 1.78
N SER A 283 -19.31 4.46 1.22
CA SER A 283 -19.34 4.66 -0.23
C SER A 283 -18.00 5.14 -0.78
N ILE A 284 -17.33 6.07 -0.07
CA ILE A 284 -15.98 6.55 -0.43
C ILE A 284 -14.95 5.42 -0.36
N LEU A 285 -14.97 4.60 0.70
CA LEU A 285 -14.09 3.44 0.82
C LEU A 285 -14.20 2.53 -0.41
N HIS A 286 -15.41 2.21 -0.84
CA HIS A 286 -15.63 1.33 -2.00
C HIS A 286 -15.28 2.00 -3.33
N SER A 287 -15.72 3.25 -3.55
CA SER A 287 -15.64 3.89 -4.86
C SER A 287 -14.29 4.58 -5.11
N VAL A 288 -13.66 5.16 -4.09
CA VAL A 288 -12.40 5.92 -4.20
C VAL A 288 -11.20 5.08 -3.81
N LEU A 289 -11.29 4.32 -2.71
CA LEU A 289 -10.17 3.56 -2.15
C LEU A 289 -10.20 2.07 -2.52
N ASN A 290 -11.29 1.56 -3.08
CA ASN A 290 -11.49 0.14 -3.38
C ASN A 290 -11.16 -0.75 -2.16
N SER A 291 -11.65 -0.35 -0.99
CA SER A 291 -11.37 -0.95 0.32
C SER A 291 -12.65 -1.27 1.08
N ASP A 292 -12.64 -2.33 1.89
CA ASP A 292 -13.74 -2.66 2.82
C ASP A 292 -13.65 -1.84 4.12
N GLY A 293 -12.57 -1.10 4.32
CA GLY A 293 -12.36 -0.24 5.48
C GLY A 293 -10.89 0.08 5.72
N LEU A 294 -10.61 0.82 6.79
CA LEU A 294 -9.27 1.15 7.25
C LEU A 294 -9.09 0.66 8.69
N ALA A 295 -7.88 0.22 9.03
CA ALA A 295 -7.50 -0.13 10.40
C ALA A 295 -6.12 0.45 10.71
N THR A 296 -5.90 0.78 11.99
CA THR A 296 -4.58 1.20 12.48
C THR A 296 -3.58 0.07 12.37
N VAL A 297 -2.36 0.39 11.94
CA VAL A 297 -1.25 -0.56 11.86
C VAL A 297 -0.01 0.02 12.52
N ASP A 298 0.88 -0.86 12.91
CA ASP A 298 2.25 -0.53 13.27
C ASP A 298 3.15 -0.81 12.06
N THR A 299 4.02 0.12 11.72
CA THR A 299 4.82 0.08 10.49
C THR A 299 5.68 -1.18 10.39
N GLU A 300 6.41 -1.51 11.46
CA GLU A 300 7.30 -2.68 11.48
C GLU A 300 6.51 -3.99 11.40
N SER A 301 5.42 -4.09 12.15
CA SER A 301 4.54 -5.27 12.11
C SER A 301 3.85 -5.43 10.76
N HIS A 302 3.47 -4.34 10.10
CA HIS A 302 2.75 -4.37 8.84
C HIS A 302 3.66 -4.64 7.64
N LEU A 303 4.84 -4.00 7.58
CA LEU A 303 5.76 -4.07 6.44
C LEU A 303 6.93 -5.03 6.65
N GLY A 304 7.31 -5.35 7.90
CA GLY A 304 8.52 -6.11 8.20
C GLY A 304 8.50 -7.56 7.70
N SER A 305 7.37 -8.26 7.78
CA SER A 305 7.23 -9.62 7.26
C SER A 305 7.39 -9.67 5.73
N TYR A 306 6.87 -8.66 5.04
CA TYR A 306 7.02 -8.50 3.60
C TYR A 306 8.49 -8.25 3.23
N SER A 307 9.18 -7.37 3.96
CA SER A 307 10.62 -7.11 3.80
C SER A 307 11.42 -8.40 3.84
N THR A 308 11.23 -9.21 4.89
CA THR A 308 11.95 -10.49 5.07
C THR A 308 11.71 -11.44 3.89
N ALA A 309 10.48 -11.54 3.41
CA ALA A 309 10.13 -12.45 2.33
C ALA A 309 10.75 -12.04 0.99
N ILE A 310 10.75 -10.74 0.66
CA ILE A 310 11.24 -10.27 -0.65
C ILE A 310 12.74 -10.02 -0.69
N SER A 311 13.44 -9.91 0.45
CA SER A 311 14.88 -9.65 0.50
C SER A 311 15.76 -10.71 -0.18
N SER A 312 15.22 -11.92 -0.37
CA SER A 312 15.90 -12.99 -1.12
C SER A 312 15.76 -12.89 -2.65
N ILE A 313 14.93 -11.98 -3.14
CA ILE A 313 14.76 -11.76 -4.58
C ILE A 313 15.98 -11.02 -5.13
N PRO A 314 16.66 -11.56 -6.16
CA PRO A 314 17.83 -10.90 -6.74
C PRO A 314 17.50 -9.48 -7.23
N GLY A 315 18.34 -8.52 -6.88
CA GLY A 315 18.22 -7.12 -7.32
C GLY A 315 16.96 -6.38 -6.91
N ILE A 316 16.16 -6.88 -5.96
CA ILE A 316 14.86 -6.29 -5.61
C ILE A 316 15.00 -4.90 -4.98
N GLU A 317 16.01 -4.69 -4.13
CA GLU A 317 16.25 -3.40 -3.50
C GLU A 317 16.62 -2.35 -4.53
N ALA A 318 17.59 -2.65 -5.41
CA ALA A 318 18.00 -1.76 -6.48
C ALA A 318 16.85 -1.48 -7.46
N TYR A 319 16.02 -2.49 -7.76
CA TYR A 319 14.84 -2.32 -8.61
C TYR A 319 13.81 -1.37 -7.98
N PHE A 320 13.53 -1.52 -6.70
CA PHE A 320 12.60 -0.62 -6.02
C PHE A 320 13.19 0.79 -5.87
N GLU A 321 14.50 0.89 -5.64
CA GLU A 321 15.21 2.17 -5.61
C GLU A 321 15.13 2.88 -6.98
N ASP A 322 15.38 2.19 -8.08
CA ASP A 322 15.24 2.74 -9.44
C ASP A 322 13.78 3.12 -9.77
N LYS A 323 12.84 2.29 -9.35
CA LYS A 323 11.41 2.49 -9.64
C LYS A 323 10.74 3.55 -8.77
N TYR A 324 11.12 3.68 -7.49
CA TYR A 324 10.44 4.50 -6.50
C TYR A 324 11.37 5.50 -5.78
N GLY A 325 12.68 5.41 -5.96
CA GLY A 325 13.68 6.18 -5.21
C GLY A 325 13.96 7.59 -5.74
N GLY A 326 13.38 8.01 -6.88
CA GLY A 326 13.30 9.37 -7.48
C GLY A 326 14.56 10.23 -7.41
#